data_1414a4c73bc9244f3f340937abdf2a87
#
_entry.id   1414a4c73bc9244f3f340937abdf2a87
#
_cell.length_a   1.000
_cell.length_b   1.000
_cell.length_c   1.000
_cell.angle_alpha   90.00
_cell.angle_beta   90.00
_cell.angle_gamma   90.00
#
_symmetry.space_group_name_H-M   'P 1'
#
loop_
_entity.id
_entity.type
_entity.pdbx_description
1 polymer ?
#
loop_
_entity_poly.entity_id
_entity_poly.type
_entity_poly.pdbx_seq_one_letter_code
_entity_poly.pdbx_strand_id
1 'polypeptide(L)'
;MDFLTLDRDSFTYGASQPVAPLVRRVIAENPSKFTYHGTGTYIIGRDGGDVAVIDPGPRLDSHRDALAAAVAGRTVRAILVTHCHADHSPLAAWLAVESGAPTIAFGPHGDDTWDIGDDPVIDEEPATDATGDAEPVVEESTDRDFVPDVVAATGDVVVSGDGWSMTALHT
;
A
#
# COMPACT_ATOMS: atom_id res chain seq x y z
N MET A 1 -20.19 18.40 2.88
CA MET A 1 -19.75 17.00 2.74
C MET A 1 -18.88 16.76 3.97
N ASP A 2 -19.38 15.98 4.93
CA ASP A 2 -18.59 15.67 6.12
C ASP A 2 -17.54 14.63 5.73
N PHE A 3 -16.27 15.00 5.81
CA PHE A 3 -15.19 14.03 5.63
C PHE A 3 -15.19 13.12 6.85
N LEU A 4 -15.39 11.82 6.63
CA LEU A 4 -15.19 10.81 7.67
C LEU A 4 -13.69 10.72 7.94
N THR A 5 -13.22 11.51 8.90
CA THR A 5 -11.85 11.37 9.40
C THR A 5 -11.77 10.11 10.24
N LEU A 6 -10.75 9.28 10.00
CA LEU A 6 -10.46 8.13 10.83
C LEU A 6 -10.05 8.63 12.23
N ASP A 7 -10.86 8.31 13.25
CA ASP A 7 -10.50 8.63 14.62
C ASP A 7 -9.34 7.71 15.07
N ARG A 8 -8.29 8.29 15.70
CA ARG A 8 -7.15 7.55 16.22
C ARG A 8 -7.58 6.43 17.20
N ASP A 9 -8.63 6.65 17.94
CA ASP A 9 -9.15 5.66 18.91
C ASP A 9 -10.00 4.56 18.26
N SER A 10 -10.29 4.67 16.96
CA SER A 10 -11.11 3.70 16.22
C SER A 10 -10.34 2.50 15.68
N PHE A 11 -9.01 2.47 15.82
CA PHE A 11 -8.17 1.37 15.33
C PHE A 11 -6.98 1.10 16.25
N THR A 12 -6.37 -0.06 16.03
CA THR A 12 -5.10 -0.45 16.67
C THR A 12 -4.09 -0.77 15.58
N TYR A 13 -2.88 -0.23 15.66
CA TYR A 13 -1.81 -0.54 14.72
C TYR A 13 -1.57 -2.06 14.66
N GLY A 14 -1.34 -2.58 13.46
CA GLY A 14 -1.10 -3.98 13.22
C GLY A 14 -2.30 -4.90 13.40
N ALA A 15 -3.43 -4.41 13.92
CA ALA A 15 -4.63 -5.22 14.05
C ALA A 15 -5.38 -5.32 12.71
N SER A 16 -5.71 -6.55 12.28
CA SER A 16 -6.57 -6.77 11.12
C SER A 16 -8.03 -6.54 11.49
N GLN A 17 -8.60 -5.42 11.06
CA GLN A 17 -9.96 -5.00 11.38
C GLN A 17 -10.89 -5.07 10.16
N PRO A 18 -12.14 -5.58 10.29
CA PRO A 18 -13.13 -5.52 9.22
C PRO A 18 -13.58 -4.05 9.02
N VAL A 19 -13.58 -3.58 7.79
CA VAL A 19 -14.05 -2.23 7.42
C VAL A 19 -15.26 -2.27 6.49
N ALA A 20 -15.47 -3.39 5.79
CA ALA A 20 -16.66 -3.68 4.99
C ALA A 20 -16.82 -5.20 4.84
N PRO A 21 -17.95 -5.70 4.32
CA PRO A 21 -18.07 -7.10 3.91
C PRO A 21 -16.91 -7.46 2.97
N LEU A 22 -16.19 -8.54 3.25
CA LEU A 22 -15.03 -9.01 2.47
C LEU A 22 -13.79 -8.09 2.52
N VAL A 23 -13.79 -6.98 3.25
CA VAL A 23 -12.67 -6.05 3.31
C VAL A 23 -12.18 -5.91 4.75
N ARG A 24 -10.94 -6.24 4.96
CA ARG A 24 -10.20 -5.99 6.21
C ARG A 24 -9.09 -5.01 5.96
N ARG A 25 -8.69 -4.27 6.99
CA ARG A 25 -7.59 -3.30 6.93
C ARG A 25 -6.61 -3.55 8.07
N VAL A 26 -5.33 -3.43 7.76
CA VAL A 26 -4.22 -3.37 8.73
C VAL A 26 -3.55 -2.02 8.55
N ILE A 27 -3.41 -1.22 9.62
CA ILE A 27 -2.77 0.09 9.57
C ILE A 27 -1.34 -0.06 10.09
N ALA A 28 -0.37 0.40 9.29
CA ALA A 28 1.04 0.47 9.66
C ALA A 28 1.29 1.61 10.65
N GLU A 29 2.26 1.43 11.56
CA GLU A 29 2.64 2.47 12.53
C GLU A 29 3.71 3.39 11.91
N ASN A 30 3.32 4.11 10.85
CA ASN A 30 4.12 5.10 10.15
C ASN A 30 3.39 6.45 10.02
N PRO A 31 2.90 7.05 11.13
CA PRO A 31 2.17 8.31 11.07
C PRO A 31 3.06 9.44 10.57
N SER A 32 2.54 10.24 9.64
CA SER A 32 3.22 11.41 9.08
C SER A 32 2.22 12.42 8.54
N LYS A 33 2.69 13.55 8.05
CA LYS A 33 1.84 14.54 7.35
C LYS A 33 1.19 13.96 6.07
N PHE A 34 1.80 12.92 5.46
CA PHE A 34 1.32 12.26 4.24
C PHE A 34 0.44 11.04 4.52
N THR A 35 0.80 10.25 5.52
CA THR A 35 0.10 9.02 5.86
C THR A 35 -0.98 9.21 6.93
N TYR A 36 -1.10 10.42 7.47
CA TYR A 36 -1.99 10.76 8.58
C TYR A 36 -1.76 9.88 9.80
N HIS A 37 -2.59 8.88 10.05
CA HIS A 37 -2.41 7.91 11.14
C HIS A 37 -1.58 6.69 10.75
N GLY A 38 -1.21 6.56 9.49
CA GLY A 38 -0.45 5.44 8.95
C GLY A 38 -1.10 4.85 7.70
N THR A 39 -0.28 4.22 6.88
CA THR A 39 -0.70 3.59 5.63
C THR A 39 -1.55 2.35 5.90
N GLY A 40 -2.63 2.20 5.16
CA GLY A 40 -3.56 1.08 5.28
C GLY A 40 -3.31 0.00 4.23
N THR A 41 -2.97 -1.20 4.65
CA THR A 41 -3.01 -2.41 3.81
C THR A 41 -4.40 -3.01 3.84
N TYR A 42 -4.96 -3.36 2.67
CA TYR A 42 -6.29 -3.97 2.59
C TYR A 42 -6.22 -5.44 2.18
N ILE A 43 -7.03 -6.27 2.83
CA ILE A 43 -7.17 -7.69 2.54
C ILE A 43 -8.60 -7.93 2.10
N ILE A 44 -8.76 -8.39 0.85
CA ILE A 44 -10.06 -8.60 0.21
C ILE A 44 -10.33 -10.08 0.10
N GLY A 45 -11.43 -10.53 0.65
CA GLY A 45 -11.86 -11.93 0.58
C GLY A 45 -12.47 -12.43 1.89
N ARG A 46 -12.83 -13.70 1.91
CA ARG A 46 -13.47 -14.35 3.07
C ARG A 46 -12.43 -14.88 4.06
N ASP A 47 -12.82 -14.99 5.31
CA ASP A 47 -12.00 -15.65 6.32
C ASP A 47 -11.78 -17.13 5.94
N GLY A 48 -10.52 -17.56 5.99
CA GLY A 48 -10.11 -18.93 5.66
C GLY A 48 -10.16 -19.29 4.17
N GLY A 49 -10.48 -18.33 3.29
CA GLY A 49 -10.58 -18.52 1.85
C GLY A 49 -9.46 -17.83 1.05
N ASP A 50 -9.74 -17.67 -0.25
CA ASP A 50 -8.89 -16.91 -1.16
C ASP A 50 -8.98 -15.41 -0.86
N VAL A 51 -7.83 -14.74 -0.84
CA VAL A 51 -7.75 -13.30 -0.61
C VAL A 51 -6.81 -12.61 -1.59
N ALA A 52 -7.04 -11.32 -1.83
CA ALA A 52 -6.06 -10.41 -2.40
C ALA A 52 -5.55 -9.46 -1.32
N VAL A 53 -4.30 -9.04 -1.43
CA VAL A 53 -3.70 -8.01 -0.58
C VAL A 53 -3.41 -6.78 -1.42
N ILE A 54 -3.86 -5.62 -0.96
CA ILE A 54 -3.62 -4.33 -1.62
C ILE A 54 -2.67 -3.51 -0.76
N ASP A 55 -1.63 -2.98 -1.38
CA ASP A 55 -0.59 -2.15 -0.76
C ASP A 55 -0.02 -2.81 0.50
N PRO A 56 0.87 -3.79 0.37
CA PRO A 56 1.45 -4.52 1.50
C PRO A 56 2.13 -3.63 2.54
N GLY A 57 2.48 -2.40 2.16
CA GLY A 57 2.87 -1.35 3.08
C GLY A 57 4.38 -1.16 3.22
N PRO A 58 4.76 -0.31 4.19
CA PRO A 58 6.14 0.07 4.42
C PRO A 58 6.98 -1.08 4.97
N ARG A 59 8.30 -1.01 4.76
CA ARG A 59 9.28 -1.97 5.29
C ARG A 59 9.48 -1.78 6.80
N LEU A 60 8.43 -2.06 7.57
CA LEU A 60 8.44 -2.10 9.04
C LEU A 60 8.26 -3.54 9.51
N ASP A 61 9.12 -4.01 10.41
CA ASP A 61 9.03 -5.38 10.95
C ASP A 61 7.69 -5.62 11.65
N SER A 62 7.21 -4.65 12.42
CA SER A 62 5.90 -4.73 13.09
C SER A 62 4.74 -4.88 12.10
N HIS A 63 4.80 -4.17 10.96
CA HIS A 63 3.76 -4.27 9.93
C HIS A 63 3.84 -5.57 9.15
N ARG A 64 5.05 -6.03 8.84
CA ARG A 64 5.28 -7.34 8.22
C ARG A 64 4.71 -8.47 9.07
N ASP A 65 4.98 -8.47 10.38
CA ASP A 65 4.50 -9.49 11.29
C ASP A 65 2.96 -9.44 11.44
N ALA A 66 2.39 -8.24 11.47
CA ALA A 66 0.95 -8.02 11.47
C ALA A 66 0.29 -8.54 10.18
N LEU A 67 0.91 -8.29 9.04
CA LEU A 67 0.42 -8.76 7.74
C LEU A 67 0.51 -10.28 7.64
N ALA A 68 1.62 -10.89 8.08
CA ALA A 68 1.76 -12.34 8.16
C ALA A 68 0.64 -12.98 9.00
N ALA A 69 0.36 -12.40 10.16
CA ALA A 69 -0.75 -12.86 11.02
C ALA A 69 -2.12 -12.66 10.35
N ALA A 70 -2.30 -11.55 9.64
CA ALA A 70 -3.57 -11.23 8.99
C ALA A 70 -3.89 -12.15 7.81
N VAL A 71 -2.88 -12.68 7.10
CA VAL A 71 -3.08 -13.62 5.98
C VAL A 71 -2.95 -15.08 6.39
N ALA A 72 -2.63 -15.38 7.65
CA ALA A 72 -2.46 -16.73 8.13
C ALA A 72 -3.73 -17.58 7.91
N GLY A 73 -3.54 -18.78 7.34
CA GLY A 73 -4.66 -19.69 7.03
C GLY A 73 -5.52 -19.26 5.83
N ARG A 74 -5.10 -18.29 5.06
CA ARG A 74 -5.72 -17.85 3.80
C ARG A 74 -4.82 -18.15 2.61
N THR A 75 -5.39 -18.26 1.43
CA THR A 75 -4.62 -18.35 0.18
C THR A 75 -4.54 -16.96 -0.46
N VAL A 76 -3.37 -16.34 -0.44
CA VAL A 76 -3.15 -15.07 -1.16
C VAL A 76 -3.10 -15.38 -2.65
N ARG A 77 -4.03 -14.82 -3.43
CA ARG A 77 -4.16 -15.04 -4.88
C ARG A 77 -3.44 -13.98 -5.70
N ALA A 78 -3.34 -12.78 -5.16
CA ALA A 78 -2.67 -11.65 -5.80
C ALA A 78 -2.24 -10.62 -4.75
N ILE A 79 -1.17 -9.91 -5.06
CA ILE A 79 -0.66 -8.77 -4.31
C ILE A 79 -0.76 -7.58 -5.26
N LEU A 80 -1.66 -6.65 -4.94
CA LEU A 80 -1.93 -5.48 -5.77
C LEU A 80 -1.20 -4.28 -5.20
N VAL A 81 -0.53 -3.52 -6.05
CA VAL A 81 0.15 -2.28 -5.66
C VAL A 81 -0.47 -1.13 -6.45
N THR A 82 -1.02 -0.15 -5.72
CA THR A 82 -1.68 1.01 -6.33
C THR A 82 -0.66 1.94 -6.96
N HIS A 83 0.47 2.16 -6.27
CA HIS A 83 1.58 2.98 -6.74
C HIS A 83 2.87 2.67 -5.97
N CYS A 84 4.00 3.12 -6.49
CA CYS A 84 5.33 2.72 -6.00
C CYS A 84 5.89 3.62 -4.89
N HIS A 85 5.07 4.23 -4.03
CA HIS A 85 5.61 4.92 -2.87
C HIS A 85 6.10 3.93 -1.81
N ALA A 86 7.11 4.34 -1.04
CA ALA A 86 7.81 3.50 -0.07
C ALA A 86 6.95 3.07 1.13
N ASP A 87 5.76 3.58 1.26
CA ASP A 87 4.77 3.15 2.25
C ASP A 87 3.70 2.19 1.68
N HIS A 88 3.74 1.87 0.37
CA HIS A 88 2.79 0.97 -0.29
C HIS A 88 3.42 -0.32 -0.82
N SER A 89 4.52 -0.24 -1.58
CA SER A 89 5.08 -1.38 -2.32
C SER A 89 6.14 -2.22 -1.62
N PRO A 90 6.96 -1.72 -0.66
CA PRO A 90 8.19 -2.41 -0.25
C PRO A 90 8.03 -3.81 0.34
N LEU A 91 6.89 -4.12 0.97
CA LEU A 91 6.62 -5.47 1.47
C LEU A 91 6.02 -6.40 0.41
N ALA A 92 5.75 -5.93 -0.81
CA ALA A 92 5.18 -6.77 -1.87
C ALA A 92 6.09 -7.95 -2.24
N ALA A 93 7.40 -7.70 -2.41
CA ALA A 93 8.36 -8.75 -2.74
C ALA A 93 8.46 -9.82 -1.64
N TRP A 94 8.49 -9.40 -0.36
CA TRP A 94 8.47 -10.34 0.75
C TRP A 94 7.19 -11.18 0.76
N LEU A 95 6.01 -10.55 0.61
CA LEU A 95 4.74 -11.26 0.63
C LEU A 95 4.60 -12.22 -0.57
N ALA A 96 5.14 -11.85 -1.73
CA ALA A 96 5.18 -12.72 -2.91
C ALA A 96 6.00 -14.00 -2.65
N VAL A 97 7.15 -13.88 -2.01
CA VAL A 97 7.98 -15.04 -1.62
C VAL A 97 7.25 -15.94 -0.62
N GLU A 98 6.62 -15.36 0.40
CA GLU A 98 5.94 -16.11 1.46
C GLU A 98 4.66 -16.82 0.96
N SER A 99 3.92 -16.18 0.06
CA SER A 99 2.62 -16.69 -0.40
C SER A 99 2.66 -17.42 -1.73
N GLY A 100 3.67 -17.17 -2.56
CA GLY A 100 3.74 -17.62 -3.94
C GLY A 100 2.78 -16.86 -4.88
N ALA A 101 2.16 -15.79 -4.42
CA ALA A 101 1.22 -14.99 -5.21
C ALA A 101 1.95 -13.97 -6.09
N PRO A 102 1.46 -13.69 -7.32
CA PRO A 102 2.04 -12.67 -8.17
C PRO A 102 1.77 -11.26 -7.63
N THR A 103 2.71 -10.36 -7.87
CA THR A 103 2.52 -8.92 -7.71
C THR A 103 1.90 -8.33 -8.99
N ILE A 104 0.90 -7.46 -8.84
CA ILE A 104 0.15 -6.86 -9.95
C ILE A 104 0.07 -5.35 -9.74
N ALA A 105 0.44 -4.58 -10.75
CA ALA A 105 0.36 -3.13 -10.75
C ALA A 105 0.19 -2.60 -12.19
N PHE A 106 0.03 -1.29 -12.35
CA PHE A 106 -0.02 -0.64 -13.67
C PHE A 106 1.33 -0.76 -14.42
N GLY A 107 2.44 -0.75 -13.70
CA GLY A 107 3.80 -0.89 -14.22
C GLY A 107 4.85 -0.68 -13.14
N PRO A 108 6.14 -0.76 -13.49
CA PRO A 108 7.21 -0.29 -12.63
C PRO A 108 7.11 1.23 -12.48
N HIS A 109 7.85 1.80 -11.53
CA HIS A 109 8.04 3.25 -11.51
C HIS A 109 8.58 3.69 -12.88
N GLY A 110 7.88 4.61 -13.54
CA GLY A 110 8.29 5.11 -14.86
C GLY A 110 9.67 5.77 -14.75
N ASP A 111 10.50 5.63 -15.78
CA ASP A 111 11.63 6.53 -15.94
C ASP A 111 11.10 7.97 -15.93
N ASP A 112 11.81 8.91 -15.30
CA ASP A 112 11.46 10.34 -15.17
C ASP A 112 11.23 11.07 -16.53
N THR A 113 10.80 10.35 -17.55
CA THR A 113 10.51 10.81 -18.90
C THR A 113 9.07 11.27 -19.10
N TRP A 114 8.24 11.26 -18.04
CA TRP A 114 7.03 12.04 -18.08
C TRP A 114 7.45 13.52 -18.06
N ASP A 115 7.53 14.08 -19.26
CA ASP A 115 7.61 15.51 -19.51
C ASP A 115 6.31 16.14 -19.00
N ILE A 116 6.19 16.29 -17.68
CA ILE A 116 5.23 17.19 -17.06
C ILE A 116 5.76 18.56 -17.42
N GLY A 117 5.27 19.06 -18.57
CA GLY A 117 5.67 20.34 -19.11
C GLY A 117 5.75 21.39 -18.02
N ASP A 118 6.90 22.08 -17.94
CA ASP A 118 7.21 23.33 -17.24
C ASP A 118 6.32 23.74 -16.03
N ASP A 119 5.86 22.79 -15.21
CA ASP A 119 5.38 23.15 -13.88
C ASP A 119 6.60 23.54 -13.05
N PRO A 120 6.62 24.77 -12.51
CA PRO A 120 7.76 25.25 -11.76
C PRO A 120 7.99 24.29 -10.57
N VAL A 121 9.19 23.70 -10.53
CA VAL A 121 9.70 23.02 -9.35
C VAL A 121 9.59 24.03 -8.22
N ILE A 122 8.63 23.84 -7.32
CA ILE A 122 8.58 24.62 -6.10
C ILE A 122 9.69 24.02 -5.25
N ASP A 123 10.87 24.69 -5.28
CA ASP A 123 11.94 24.45 -4.30
C ASP A 123 11.36 24.79 -2.91
N GLU A 124 10.68 23.84 -2.30
CA GLU A 124 10.36 23.96 -0.89
C GLU A 124 11.66 23.80 -0.13
N GLU A 125 12.15 24.90 0.44
CA GLU A 125 13.24 24.88 1.40
C GLU A 125 12.94 23.85 2.49
N PRO A 126 13.91 22.99 2.89
CA PRO A 126 13.66 22.00 3.92
C PRO A 126 13.20 22.69 5.20
N ALA A 127 12.05 22.30 5.71
CA ALA A 127 11.54 22.81 6.97
C ALA A 127 12.51 22.38 8.08
N THR A 128 13.31 23.33 8.58
CA THR A 128 14.14 23.11 9.76
C THR A 128 13.24 23.18 10.98
N ASP A 129 13.28 22.15 11.83
CA ASP A 129 12.69 22.24 13.15
C ASP A 129 13.48 23.25 14.02
N ALA A 130 12.88 23.66 15.14
CA ALA A 130 13.49 24.65 16.05
C ALA A 130 14.75 24.15 16.79
N THR A 131 15.20 22.91 16.57
CA THR A 131 16.36 22.28 17.23
C THR A 131 17.58 22.19 16.32
N GLY A 132 17.43 22.44 15.01
CA GLY A 132 18.56 22.48 14.06
C GLY A 132 19.14 21.12 13.70
N ASP A 133 18.54 20.02 14.16
CA ASP A 133 18.84 18.67 13.71
C ASP A 133 17.92 18.35 12.53
N ALA A 134 18.44 18.51 11.31
CA ALA A 134 17.73 18.09 10.10
C ALA A 134 17.65 16.56 10.07
N GLU A 135 16.60 15.99 10.63
CA GLU A 135 16.14 14.67 10.21
C GLU A 135 15.85 14.78 8.71
N PRO A 136 16.39 13.88 7.88
CA PRO A 136 16.03 13.89 6.48
C PRO A 136 14.51 13.71 6.38
N VAL A 137 13.81 14.74 5.97
CA VAL A 137 12.41 14.64 5.60
C VAL A 137 12.40 13.68 4.41
N VAL A 138 12.10 12.42 4.68
CA VAL A 138 11.85 11.41 3.65
C VAL A 138 10.47 11.75 3.08
N GLU A 139 10.44 12.80 2.28
CA GLU A 139 9.30 13.10 1.45
C GLU A 139 9.14 11.94 0.50
N GLU A 140 8.00 11.27 0.55
CA GLU A 140 7.49 10.33 -0.45
C GLU A 140 8.59 9.59 -1.24
N SER A 141 9.48 8.88 -0.52
CA SER A 141 10.51 8.11 -1.21
C SER A 141 9.82 7.07 -2.09
N THR A 142 10.14 7.10 -3.37
CA THR A 142 9.64 6.14 -4.34
C THR A 142 10.41 4.83 -4.21
N ASP A 143 9.72 3.72 -4.16
CA ASP A 143 10.31 2.39 -4.29
C ASP A 143 10.64 2.14 -5.77
N ARG A 144 11.84 2.56 -6.18
CA ARG A 144 12.32 2.45 -7.57
C ARG A 144 12.67 1.02 -7.97
N ASP A 145 12.82 0.13 -7.00
CA ASP A 145 13.16 -1.27 -7.24
C ASP A 145 11.91 -2.14 -7.49
N PHE A 146 10.72 -1.61 -7.23
CA PHE A 146 9.49 -2.36 -7.45
C PHE A 146 9.19 -2.57 -8.95
N VAL A 147 9.12 -3.84 -9.34
CA VAL A 147 8.68 -4.28 -10.67
C VAL A 147 7.60 -5.33 -10.47
N PRO A 148 6.36 -5.11 -10.97
CA PRO A 148 5.30 -6.11 -10.83
C PRO A 148 5.55 -7.33 -11.72
N ASP A 149 5.11 -8.51 -11.27
CA ASP A 149 5.12 -9.73 -12.09
C ASP A 149 4.12 -9.64 -13.24
N VAL A 150 3.01 -8.92 -13.01
CA VAL A 150 1.93 -8.74 -13.99
C VAL A 150 1.57 -7.26 -14.09
N VAL A 151 1.59 -6.75 -15.32
CA VAL A 151 1.12 -5.39 -15.62
C VAL A 151 -0.38 -5.46 -15.93
N ALA A 152 -1.16 -4.59 -15.28
CA ALA A 152 -2.61 -4.52 -15.46
C ALA A 152 -3.04 -3.20 -16.12
N ALA A 153 -3.92 -3.26 -17.09
CA ALA A 153 -4.55 -2.11 -17.73
C ALA A 153 -5.95 -1.85 -17.17
N THR A 154 -6.47 -0.65 -17.43
CA THR A 154 -7.87 -0.33 -17.11
C THR A 154 -8.84 -1.32 -17.79
N GLY A 155 -9.71 -1.92 -16.99
CA GLY A 155 -10.69 -2.90 -17.42
C GLY A 155 -10.27 -4.36 -17.21
N ASP A 156 -9.01 -4.63 -16.89
CA ASP A 156 -8.55 -5.99 -16.60
C ASP A 156 -9.12 -6.50 -15.28
N VAL A 157 -9.64 -7.72 -15.28
CA VAL A 157 -9.95 -8.44 -14.03
C VAL A 157 -8.64 -8.99 -13.47
N VAL A 158 -8.09 -8.32 -12.48
CA VAL A 158 -6.74 -8.62 -11.94
C VAL A 158 -6.74 -9.81 -10.98
N VAL A 159 -7.84 -10.08 -10.30
CA VAL A 159 -8.00 -11.23 -9.41
C VAL A 159 -9.47 -11.52 -9.17
N SER A 160 -9.79 -12.78 -8.90
CA SER A 160 -11.11 -13.19 -8.44
C SER A 160 -11.01 -14.30 -7.39
N GLY A 161 -12.00 -14.36 -6.51
CA GLY A 161 -12.16 -15.39 -5.50
C GLY A 161 -13.60 -15.79 -5.34
N ASP A 162 -13.94 -16.51 -4.26
CA ASP A 162 -15.30 -16.99 -4.00
C ASP A 162 -16.27 -15.83 -3.75
N GLY A 163 -17.05 -15.50 -4.77
CA GLY A 163 -18.09 -14.48 -4.73
C GLY A 163 -17.58 -13.04 -4.80
N TRP A 164 -16.34 -12.79 -5.26
CA TRP A 164 -15.78 -11.46 -5.49
C TRP A 164 -14.79 -11.43 -6.66
N SER A 165 -14.61 -10.27 -7.24
CA SER A 165 -13.56 -10.00 -8.23
C SER A 165 -13.11 -8.55 -8.14
N MET A 166 -11.91 -8.27 -8.62
CA MET A 166 -11.34 -6.93 -8.69
C MET A 166 -10.96 -6.60 -10.12
N THR A 167 -11.29 -5.39 -10.53
CA THR A 167 -10.98 -4.86 -11.85
C THR A 167 -10.08 -3.65 -11.69
N ALA A 168 -9.01 -3.58 -12.47
CA ALA A 168 -8.11 -2.43 -12.47
C ALA A 168 -8.79 -1.22 -13.09
N LEU A 169 -8.57 -0.05 -12.50
CA LEU A 169 -8.91 1.25 -13.04
C LEU A 169 -7.72 2.18 -12.81
N HIS A 170 -7.09 2.60 -13.90
CA HIS A 170 -6.01 3.58 -13.84
C HIS A 170 -6.61 4.99 -13.82
N THR A 171 -6.19 5.83 -12.86
CA THR A 171 -6.71 7.21 -12.63
C THR A 171 -5.56 8.19 -12.56
#